data_3c77179308a2d404dcbc8a8ad7b1ae28
#
_entry.id   3c77179308a2d404dcbc8a8ad7b1ae28
#
_cell.length_a   1.000
_cell.length_b   1.000
_cell.length_c   1.000
_cell.angle_alpha   90.00
_cell.angle_beta   90.00
_cell.angle_gamma   90.00
#
_symmetry.space_group_name_H-M   'P 1'
#
loop_
_entity.id
_entity.type
_entity.pdbx_description
1 polymer ?
#
loop_
_entity_poly.entity_id
_entity_poly.type
_entity_poly.pdbx_seq_one_letter_code
_entity_poly.pdbx_strand_id
1 'polypeptide(L)'
;MRPLVRAGLQLGMGAAGLGALGVGYGSFVERNAFVLRRRAMPVLPRGHRSIRVLHLSDLHLMPGQKRKVEWVRRLATLQPDLVVTTGDNIAHADSVDVVLRAYEPLMDAPGVFVLGSNDYFAPGFKNPLRYLVGDSIRLDHWHETLRLPTPRLVAGMVAGGWADLTNARAVLEVAGEPVEFVGVDDPHLDRDRYDLVAGPAEPSVLLTIGVTHAPYQRTLDAMTRDGASVLIAGHTHGGQICVPFHGALVTNCDLDPSRVKGVSRWWPGAGRQHSRLAPPDAAWLEVSAGLGTSPYAPVRFACRPEATLLTLEPSR
;
A
#
# COMPACT_ATOMS: atom_id res chain seq x y z
N MET A 1 44.92 -5.78 -28.60
CA MET A 1 44.05 -6.25 -27.49
C MET A 1 43.72 -7.72 -27.74
N ARG A 2 43.93 -8.58 -26.72
CA ARG A 2 43.65 -10.03 -26.82
C ARG A 2 42.16 -10.25 -27.11
N PRO A 3 41.77 -11.21 -27.99
CA PRO A 3 40.33 -11.39 -28.38
C PRO A 3 39.38 -11.61 -27.22
N LEU A 4 39.82 -12.25 -26.14
CA LEU A 4 39.02 -12.45 -24.91
C LEU A 4 38.72 -11.13 -24.19
N VAL A 5 39.64 -10.15 -24.19
CA VAL A 5 39.42 -8.84 -23.58
C VAL A 5 38.39 -8.04 -24.38
N ARG A 6 38.41 -8.15 -25.71
CA ARG A 6 37.45 -7.49 -26.62
C ARG A 6 36.06 -8.09 -26.48
N ALA A 7 35.93 -9.41 -26.36
CA ALA A 7 34.64 -10.07 -26.10
C ALA A 7 34.06 -9.72 -24.72
N GLY A 8 34.92 -9.68 -23.67
CA GLY A 8 34.48 -9.25 -22.34
C GLY A 8 34.01 -7.81 -22.30
N LEU A 9 34.69 -6.89 -23.02
CA LEU A 9 34.25 -5.49 -23.14
C LEU A 9 32.92 -5.36 -23.88
N GLN A 10 32.73 -6.12 -24.96
CA GLN A 10 31.49 -6.11 -25.74
C GLN A 10 30.30 -6.66 -24.92
N LEU A 11 30.52 -7.74 -24.16
CA LEU A 11 29.49 -8.27 -23.24
C LEU A 11 29.16 -7.28 -22.12
N GLY A 12 30.20 -6.62 -21.54
CA GLY A 12 29.99 -5.60 -20.52
C GLY A 12 29.23 -4.37 -21.05
N MET A 13 29.55 -3.89 -22.24
CA MET A 13 28.83 -2.79 -22.90
C MET A 13 27.38 -3.18 -23.25
N GLY A 14 27.16 -4.42 -23.71
CA GLY A 14 25.82 -4.94 -23.99
C GLY A 14 24.95 -5.00 -22.71
N ALA A 15 25.51 -5.51 -21.62
CA ALA A 15 24.82 -5.58 -20.34
C ALA A 15 24.50 -4.17 -19.77
N ALA A 16 25.46 -3.23 -19.87
CA ALA A 16 25.23 -1.84 -19.46
C ALA A 16 24.16 -1.15 -20.30
N GLY A 17 24.13 -1.40 -21.62
CA GLY A 17 23.12 -0.88 -22.54
C GLY A 17 21.71 -1.41 -22.20
N LEU A 18 21.56 -2.71 -21.94
CA LEU A 18 20.31 -3.31 -21.52
C LEU A 18 19.84 -2.77 -20.15
N GLY A 19 20.75 -2.58 -19.21
CA GLY A 19 20.47 -1.98 -17.92
C GLY A 19 19.95 -0.55 -18.06
N ALA A 20 20.58 0.29 -18.89
CA ALA A 20 20.15 1.65 -19.16
C ALA A 20 18.77 1.71 -19.82
N LEU A 21 18.49 0.81 -20.78
CA LEU A 21 17.18 0.69 -21.43
C LEU A 21 16.11 0.26 -20.40
N GLY A 22 16.42 -0.69 -19.52
CA GLY A 22 15.52 -1.13 -18.45
C GLY A 22 15.17 0.00 -17.48
N VAL A 23 16.16 0.78 -17.04
CA VAL A 23 15.95 1.97 -16.20
C VAL A 23 15.13 3.03 -16.94
N GLY A 24 15.44 3.31 -18.21
CA GLY A 24 14.68 4.24 -19.04
C GLY A 24 13.21 3.81 -19.18
N TYR A 25 12.96 2.55 -19.53
CA TYR A 25 11.61 2.00 -19.59
C TYR A 25 10.89 2.12 -18.25
N GLY A 26 11.53 1.69 -17.16
CA GLY A 26 10.95 1.75 -15.81
C GLY A 26 10.63 3.16 -15.35
N SER A 27 11.48 4.14 -15.70
CA SER A 27 11.33 5.54 -15.29
C SER A 27 10.29 6.32 -16.11
N PHE A 28 10.18 6.06 -17.41
CA PHE A 28 9.33 6.87 -18.29
C PHE A 28 8.06 6.17 -18.72
N VAL A 29 8.06 4.83 -18.80
CA VAL A 29 6.92 4.05 -19.28
C VAL A 29 6.22 3.35 -18.11
N GLU A 30 6.86 2.39 -17.47
CA GLU A 30 6.18 1.49 -16.55
C GLU A 30 5.64 2.20 -15.31
N ARG A 31 6.39 3.14 -14.71
CA ARG A 31 5.92 3.90 -13.55
C ARG A 31 4.67 4.76 -13.81
N ASN A 32 4.32 4.98 -15.09
CA ASN A 32 3.13 5.73 -15.51
C ASN A 32 2.04 4.82 -16.10
N ALA A 33 2.27 3.52 -16.12
CA ALA A 33 1.35 2.53 -16.69
C ALA A 33 0.40 2.01 -15.61
N PHE A 34 -0.41 2.92 -15.03
CA PHE A 34 -1.37 2.62 -13.96
C PHE A 34 -2.32 1.51 -14.35
N VAL A 35 -2.61 0.60 -13.41
CA VAL A 35 -3.56 -0.49 -13.62
C VAL A 35 -4.57 -0.56 -12.47
N LEU A 36 -5.78 -1.00 -12.79
CA LEU A 36 -6.77 -1.43 -11.82
C LEU A 36 -6.70 -2.95 -11.67
N ARG A 37 -6.39 -3.42 -10.46
CA ARG A 37 -6.48 -4.84 -10.12
C ARG A 37 -7.86 -5.14 -9.56
N ARG A 38 -8.44 -6.26 -9.98
CA ARG A 38 -9.70 -6.77 -9.41
C ARG A 38 -9.40 -8.06 -8.68
N ARG A 39 -9.84 -8.15 -7.41
CA ARG A 39 -9.60 -9.29 -6.54
C ARG A 39 -10.88 -9.62 -5.78
N ALA A 40 -11.14 -10.88 -5.55
CA ALA A 40 -12.26 -11.35 -4.73
C ALA A 40 -11.75 -12.00 -3.44
N MET A 41 -12.48 -11.77 -2.35
CA MET A 41 -12.23 -12.35 -1.03
C MET A 41 -13.55 -12.92 -0.52
N PRO A 42 -13.73 -14.26 -0.45
CA PRO A 42 -14.91 -14.88 0.12
C PRO A 42 -14.84 -14.82 1.66
N VAL A 43 -15.30 -13.71 2.23
CA VAL A 43 -15.18 -13.40 3.67
C VAL A 43 -16.53 -13.08 4.31
N LEU A 44 -17.55 -12.74 3.53
CA LEU A 44 -18.85 -12.38 4.07
C LEU A 44 -19.67 -13.63 4.44
N PRO A 45 -20.56 -13.54 5.43
CA PRO A 45 -21.54 -14.58 5.70
C PRO A 45 -22.43 -14.85 4.49
N ARG A 46 -22.98 -16.05 4.41
CA ARG A 46 -23.92 -16.43 3.32
C ARG A 46 -25.13 -15.53 3.31
N GLY A 47 -25.60 -15.17 2.12
CA GLY A 47 -26.80 -14.36 1.91
C GLY A 47 -26.56 -12.85 1.89
N HIS A 48 -25.39 -12.36 2.29
CA HIS A 48 -25.07 -10.94 2.16
C HIS A 48 -24.68 -10.56 0.74
N ARG A 49 -24.97 -9.33 0.34
CA ARG A 49 -24.50 -8.80 -0.94
C ARG A 49 -22.98 -8.57 -0.89
N SER A 50 -22.31 -8.70 -2.03
CA SER A 50 -20.91 -8.35 -2.13
C SER A 50 -20.66 -6.86 -1.89
N ILE A 51 -19.54 -6.53 -1.24
CA ILE A 51 -19.08 -5.17 -0.97
C ILE A 51 -17.86 -4.88 -1.84
N ARG A 52 -17.87 -3.75 -2.55
CA ARG A 52 -16.75 -3.32 -3.41
C ARG A 52 -15.92 -2.29 -2.67
N VAL A 53 -14.70 -2.65 -2.34
CA VAL A 53 -13.72 -1.80 -1.65
C VAL A 53 -12.68 -1.33 -2.64
N LEU A 54 -12.57 -0.03 -2.85
CA LEU A 54 -11.47 0.56 -3.63
C LEU A 54 -10.30 0.87 -2.70
N HIS A 55 -9.20 0.16 -2.87
CA HIS A 55 -7.97 0.40 -2.13
C HIS A 55 -6.99 1.24 -2.95
N LEU A 56 -6.56 2.36 -2.38
CA LEU A 56 -5.55 3.27 -2.89
C LEU A 56 -4.40 3.36 -1.90
N SER A 57 -3.17 3.36 -2.37
CA SER A 57 -1.99 3.41 -1.52
C SER A 57 -0.81 4.07 -2.23
N ASP A 58 0.08 4.66 -1.45
CA ASP A 58 1.39 5.12 -1.89
C ASP A 58 1.31 6.00 -3.16
N LEU A 59 0.45 7.02 -3.15
CA LEU A 59 0.31 7.91 -4.30
C LEU A 59 1.58 8.73 -4.55
N HIS A 60 2.31 9.10 -3.48
CA HIS A 60 3.48 9.97 -3.54
C HIS A 60 3.27 11.12 -4.53
N LEU A 61 2.14 11.82 -4.40
CA LEU A 61 1.81 12.90 -5.33
C LEU A 61 2.79 14.06 -5.16
N MET A 62 3.27 14.51 -6.31
CA MET A 62 4.03 15.73 -6.48
C MET A 62 3.18 16.79 -7.21
N PRO A 63 3.42 18.08 -6.99
CA PRO A 63 2.81 19.12 -7.82
C PRO A 63 3.01 18.81 -9.32
N GLY A 64 1.98 19.02 -10.13
CA GLY A 64 2.07 18.83 -11.58
C GLY A 64 1.81 17.42 -12.12
N GLN A 65 1.62 16.40 -11.31
CA GLN A 65 1.32 15.03 -11.77
C GLN A 65 -0.15 14.87 -12.25
N LYS A 66 -0.59 15.71 -13.18
CA LYS A 66 -1.97 15.77 -13.69
C LYS A 66 -2.50 14.42 -14.15
N ARG A 67 -1.69 13.64 -14.90
CA ARG A 67 -2.10 12.33 -15.44
C ARG A 67 -2.48 11.34 -14.31
N LYS A 68 -1.73 11.32 -13.21
CA LYS A 68 -2.03 10.45 -12.06
C LYS A 68 -3.32 10.91 -11.36
N VAL A 69 -3.45 12.21 -11.13
CA VAL A 69 -4.67 12.81 -10.55
C VAL A 69 -5.90 12.42 -11.36
N GLU A 70 -5.88 12.64 -12.67
CA GLU A 70 -7.01 12.29 -13.55
C GLU A 70 -7.31 10.79 -13.58
N TRP A 71 -6.28 9.96 -13.48
CA TRP A 71 -6.47 8.51 -13.41
C TRP A 71 -7.16 8.10 -12.11
N VAL A 72 -6.75 8.67 -10.96
CA VAL A 72 -7.39 8.42 -9.65
C VAL A 72 -8.84 8.91 -9.66
N ARG A 73 -9.09 10.14 -10.13
CA ARG A 73 -10.45 10.70 -10.23
C ARG A 73 -11.41 9.79 -11.01
N ARG A 74 -10.94 9.21 -12.12
CA ARG A 74 -11.75 8.29 -12.94
C ARG A 74 -12.16 7.00 -12.21
N LEU A 75 -11.48 6.62 -11.13
CA LEU A 75 -11.87 5.44 -10.34
C LEU A 75 -13.24 5.60 -9.66
N ALA A 76 -13.74 6.82 -9.49
CA ALA A 76 -15.09 7.06 -9.00
C ALA A 76 -16.18 6.44 -9.90
N THR A 77 -15.91 6.28 -11.21
CA THR A 77 -16.82 5.58 -12.13
C THR A 77 -17.02 4.11 -11.79
N LEU A 78 -16.18 3.54 -10.94
CA LEU A 78 -16.35 2.19 -10.41
C LEU A 78 -17.47 2.11 -9.37
N GLN A 79 -17.92 3.26 -8.81
CA GLN A 79 -18.91 3.34 -7.76
C GLN A 79 -18.60 2.37 -6.61
N PRO A 80 -17.44 2.49 -5.93
CA PRO A 80 -17.11 1.63 -4.79
C PRO A 80 -18.09 1.85 -3.65
N ASP A 81 -18.37 0.81 -2.88
CA ASP A 81 -19.17 0.90 -1.66
C ASP A 81 -18.34 1.45 -0.48
N LEU A 82 -17.00 1.37 -0.59
CA LEU A 82 -16.03 1.85 0.41
C LEU A 82 -14.73 2.25 -0.28
N VAL A 83 -14.08 3.29 0.20
CA VAL A 83 -12.70 3.65 -0.17
C VAL A 83 -11.79 3.47 1.03
N VAL A 84 -10.66 2.79 0.83
CA VAL A 84 -9.60 2.66 1.83
C VAL A 84 -8.32 3.25 1.28
N THR A 85 -7.68 4.17 2.03
CA THR A 85 -6.34 4.63 1.69
C THR A 85 -5.35 4.31 2.80
N THR A 86 -4.21 3.73 2.41
CA THR A 86 -3.21 3.23 3.36
C THR A 86 -1.97 4.11 3.42
N GLY A 87 -2.10 5.42 3.14
CA GLY A 87 -1.05 6.39 3.39
C GLY A 87 -0.04 6.58 2.26
N ASP A 88 1.02 7.33 2.54
CA ASP A 88 2.02 7.83 1.59
C ASP A 88 1.36 8.59 0.42
N ASN A 89 0.43 9.47 0.77
CA ASN A 89 -0.36 10.23 -0.20
C ASN A 89 0.46 11.33 -0.88
N ILE A 90 1.28 12.04 -0.12
CA ILE A 90 2.05 13.21 -0.58
C ILE A 90 3.56 12.93 -0.60
N ALA A 91 4.28 13.62 -1.48
CA ALA A 91 5.74 13.62 -1.51
C ALA A 91 6.33 15.06 -1.53
N HIS A 92 5.48 16.07 -1.35
CA HIS A 92 5.86 17.49 -1.33
C HIS A 92 4.83 18.30 -0.52
N ALA A 93 5.26 19.38 0.13
CA ALA A 93 4.38 20.21 0.95
C ALA A 93 3.19 20.80 0.17
N ASP A 94 3.39 21.17 -1.09
CA ASP A 94 2.36 21.74 -1.95
C ASP A 94 1.43 20.68 -2.59
N SER A 95 1.55 19.40 -2.19
CA SER A 95 0.77 18.32 -2.78
C SER A 95 -0.56 18.06 -2.08
N VAL A 96 -0.84 18.68 -0.94
CA VAL A 96 -2.09 18.43 -0.20
C VAL A 96 -3.31 18.71 -1.07
N ASP A 97 -3.39 19.91 -1.68
CA ASP A 97 -4.54 20.24 -2.56
C ASP A 97 -4.60 19.35 -3.80
N VAL A 98 -3.46 18.84 -4.25
CA VAL A 98 -3.39 17.92 -5.39
C VAL A 98 -4.00 16.57 -5.02
N VAL A 99 -3.71 16.06 -3.82
CA VAL A 99 -4.29 14.83 -3.28
C VAL A 99 -5.78 14.99 -3.04
N LEU A 100 -6.21 16.04 -2.33
CA LEU A 100 -7.61 16.30 -2.05
C LEU A 100 -8.43 16.40 -3.34
N ARG A 101 -7.91 17.08 -4.36
CA ARG A 101 -8.53 17.14 -5.69
C ARG A 101 -8.60 15.77 -6.38
N ALA A 102 -7.58 14.91 -6.18
CA ALA A 102 -7.60 13.55 -6.74
C ALA A 102 -8.69 12.68 -6.08
N TYR A 103 -8.92 12.86 -4.78
CA TYR A 103 -9.88 12.08 -4.01
C TYR A 103 -11.31 12.63 -4.04
N GLU A 104 -11.49 13.93 -4.35
CA GLU A 104 -12.79 14.62 -4.33
C GLU A 104 -13.96 13.77 -4.89
N PRO A 105 -13.93 13.21 -6.10
CA PRO A 105 -15.06 12.44 -6.62
C PRO A 105 -15.20 11.04 -5.98
N LEU A 106 -14.25 10.62 -5.18
CA LEU A 106 -14.30 9.37 -4.41
C LEU A 106 -14.90 9.59 -3.01
N MET A 107 -14.96 10.83 -2.54
CA MET A 107 -15.50 11.20 -1.23
C MET A 107 -17.03 11.12 -1.16
N ASP A 108 -17.71 10.86 -2.28
CA ASP A 108 -19.14 10.51 -2.29
C ASP A 108 -19.40 9.12 -1.65
N ALA A 109 -18.38 8.26 -1.58
CA ALA A 109 -18.44 6.98 -0.89
C ALA A 109 -17.87 7.10 0.54
N PRO A 110 -18.37 6.31 1.50
CA PRO A 110 -17.73 6.14 2.80
C PRO A 110 -16.24 5.81 2.60
N GLY A 111 -15.38 6.33 3.45
CA GLY A 111 -13.96 6.05 3.35
C GLY A 111 -13.26 6.06 4.69
N VAL A 112 -12.13 5.36 4.73
CA VAL A 112 -11.23 5.34 5.86
C VAL A 112 -9.79 5.51 5.39
N PHE A 113 -8.95 6.07 6.26
CA PHE A 113 -7.54 6.22 5.94
C PHE A 113 -6.62 6.03 7.15
N VAL A 114 -5.41 5.61 6.87
CA VAL A 114 -4.24 5.70 7.76
C VAL A 114 -3.15 6.50 7.05
N LEU A 115 -2.16 6.95 7.82
CA LEU A 115 -1.05 7.74 7.31
C LEU A 115 0.20 6.85 7.12
N GLY A 116 1.03 7.21 6.14
CA GLY A 116 2.36 6.63 5.95
C GLY A 116 3.48 7.64 6.23
N SER A 117 4.71 7.18 6.20
CA SER A 117 5.91 7.98 6.53
C SER A 117 6.04 9.24 5.68
N ASN A 118 5.65 9.19 4.39
CA ASN A 118 5.70 10.33 3.49
C ASN A 118 4.45 11.23 3.57
N ASP A 119 3.54 10.98 4.50
CA ASP A 119 2.53 11.96 4.90
C ASP A 119 3.06 12.88 6.03
N TYR A 120 4.09 12.43 6.76
CA TYR A 120 4.75 13.17 7.83
C TYR A 120 6.03 13.88 7.38
N PHE A 121 6.83 13.20 6.55
CA PHE A 121 8.17 13.64 6.18
C PHE A 121 8.38 13.62 4.68
N ALA A 122 8.99 14.68 4.15
CA ALA A 122 9.35 14.70 2.74
C ALA A 122 10.35 13.57 2.44
N PRO A 123 10.20 12.89 1.30
CA PRO A 123 11.17 11.88 0.89
C PRO A 123 12.55 12.51 0.70
N GLY A 124 13.59 11.81 1.13
CA GLY A 124 15.00 12.19 0.94
C GLY A 124 15.73 11.24 -0.01
N PHE A 125 16.91 11.67 -0.47
CA PHE A 125 17.77 10.79 -1.26
C PHE A 125 18.31 9.67 -0.38
N LYS A 126 18.05 8.42 -0.80
CA LYS A 126 18.59 7.21 -0.15
C LYS A 126 19.40 6.42 -1.18
N ASN A 127 20.61 5.96 -0.79
CA ASN A 127 21.39 5.09 -1.65
C ASN A 127 20.60 3.78 -1.90
N PRO A 128 20.26 3.45 -3.15
CA PRO A 128 19.46 2.26 -3.45
C PRO A 128 20.16 0.94 -3.09
N LEU A 129 21.48 0.93 -2.99
CA LEU A 129 22.22 -0.28 -2.61
C LEU A 129 22.00 -0.68 -1.14
N ARG A 130 21.53 0.24 -0.29
CA ARG A 130 21.20 -0.07 1.12
C ARG A 130 20.11 -1.12 1.26
N TYR A 131 19.19 -1.22 0.30
CA TYR A 131 18.12 -2.22 0.31
C TYR A 131 18.61 -3.64 0.04
N LEU A 132 19.84 -3.81 -0.46
CA LEU A 132 20.48 -5.11 -0.66
C LEU A 132 21.22 -5.61 0.58
N VAL A 133 21.45 -4.73 1.57
CA VAL A 133 22.16 -5.04 2.82
C VAL A 133 21.13 -4.98 3.94
N GLY A 134 20.72 -6.13 4.47
CA GLY A 134 19.53 -6.36 5.32
C GLY A 134 19.31 -5.49 6.57
N ASP A 135 20.17 -4.51 6.88
CA ASP A 135 20.04 -3.60 8.04
C ASP A 135 19.36 -2.26 7.71
N SER A 136 18.80 -2.11 6.52
CA SER A 136 18.28 -0.83 6.03
C SER A 136 17.02 -0.31 6.73
N ILE A 137 16.32 -1.15 7.48
CA ILE A 137 14.98 -0.86 8.05
C ILE A 137 15.07 0.11 9.24
N ARG A 138 16.20 0.17 9.96
CA ARG A 138 16.33 0.92 11.23
C ARG A 138 17.18 2.19 11.21
N LEU A 139 17.71 2.60 10.07
CA LEU A 139 18.71 3.70 9.99
C LEU A 139 18.17 4.99 9.36
N ASP A 140 16.86 5.19 9.32
CA ASP A 140 16.30 6.42 8.79
C ASP A 140 16.30 7.52 9.86
N HIS A 141 17.14 8.53 9.68
CA HIS A 141 17.17 9.76 10.48
C HIS A 141 15.99 10.68 10.08
N TRP A 142 14.76 10.23 10.39
CA TRP A 142 13.54 10.99 10.12
C TRP A 142 13.53 12.37 10.79
N HIS A 143 14.31 12.54 11.87
CA HIS A 143 14.40 13.79 12.63
C HIS A 143 15.07 14.92 11.84
N GLU A 144 15.85 14.62 10.80
CA GLU A 144 16.53 15.59 9.95
C GLU A 144 15.76 15.91 8.68
N THR A 145 14.58 15.26 8.46
CA THR A 145 13.81 15.40 7.24
C THR A 145 12.77 16.51 7.38
N LEU A 146 12.51 17.23 6.28
CA LEU A 146 11.49 18.28 6.22
C LEU A 146 10.11 17.69 6.55
N ARG A 147 9.44 18.27 7.55
CA ARG A 147 8.06 17.90 7.91
C ARG A 147 7.10 18.40 6.86
N LEU A 148 6.13 17.56 6.53
CA LEU A 148 5.04 17.86 5.62
C LEU A 148 3.81 18.37 6.39
N PRO A 149 2.86 19.04 5.71
CA PRO A 149 1.67 19.63 6.34
C PRO A 149 0.59 18.55 6.61
N THR A 150 0.95 17.49 7.34
CA THR A 150 0.10 16.36 7.71
C THR A 150 -1.25 16.79 8.31
N PRO A 151 -1.31 17.76 9.26
CA PRO A 151 -2.60 18.19 9.83
C PRO A 151 -3.57 18.75 8.77
N ARG A 152 -3.04 19.41 7.73
CA ARG A 152 -3.87 19.94 6.63
C ARG A 152 -4.39 18.81 5.74
N LEU A 153 -3.58 17.77 5.48
CA LEU A 153 -4.00 16.59 4.74
C LEU A 153 -5.14 15.87 5.48
N VAL A 154 -4.95 15.57 6.76
CA VAL A 154 -5.95 14.93 7.62
C VAL A 154 -7.23 15.73 7.67
N ALA A 155 -7.15 17.04 7.95
CA ALA A 155 -8.31 17.91 8.01
C ALA A 155 -9.11 17.91 6.68
N GLY A 156 -8.41 17.89 5.54
CA GLY A 156 -9.05 17.83 4.23
C GLY A 156 -9.76 16.50 3.96
N MET A 157 -9.16 15.38 4.36
CA MET A 157 -9.78 14.05 4.19
C MET A 157 -10.98 13.87 5.12
N VAL A 158 -10.88 14.31 6.38
CA VAL A 158 -11.99 14.29 7.34
C VAL A 158 -13.14 15.22 6.89
N ALA A 159 -12.82 16.42 6.40
CA ALA A 159 -13.82 17.33 5.84
C ALA A 159 -14.54 16.73 4.60
N GLY A 160 -13.86 15.84 3.86
CA GLY A 160 -14.44 15.05 2.78
C GLY A 160 -15.27 13.85 3.25
N GLY A 161 -15.45 13.66 4.56
CA GLY A 161 -16.29 12.62 5.14
C GLY A 161 -15.58 11.28 5.41
N TRP A 162 -14.26 11.20 5.24
CA TRP A 162 -13.52 9.97 5.53
C TRP A 162 -13.05 9.91 6.98
N ALA A 163 -13.07 8.72 7.57
CA ALA A 163 -12.65 8.51 8.96
C ALA A 163 -11.13 8.32 9.07
N ASP A 164 -10.52 9.07 9.97
CA ASP A 164 -9.11 8.90 10.36
C ASP A 164 -8.97 7.69 11.29
N LEU A 165 -8.21 6.71 10.87
CA LEU A 165 -7.90 5.50 11.63
C LEU A 165 -6.48 5.53 12.24
N THR A 166 -5.86 6.68 12.36
CA THR A 166 -4.53 6.83 12.97
C THR A 166 -4.58 6.46 14.46
N ASN A 167 -4.24 5.20 14.78
CA ASN A 167 -4.42 4.57 16.10
C ASN A 167 -5.87 4.70 16.62
N ALA A 168 -6.83 4.36 15.77
CA ALA A 168 -8.26 4.52 16.06
C ALA A 168 -9.09 3.34 15.52
N ARG A 169 -10.27 3.15 16.12
CA ARG A 169 -11.34 2.26 15.66
C ARG A 169 -12.52 3.11 15.20
N ALA A 170 -13.23 2.63 14.20
CA ALA A 170 -14.45 3.24 13.71
C ALA A 170 -15.44 2.16 13.24
N VAL A 171 -16.73 2.43 13.37
CA VAL A 171 -17.77 1.64 12.71
C VAL A 171 -18.45 2.53 11.69
N LEU A 172 -18.47 2.11 10.43
CA LEU A 172 -19.15 2.81 9.34
C LEU A 172 -20.24 1.92 8.76
N GLU A 173 -21.30 2.55 8.26
CA GLU A 173 -22.27 1.88 7.42
C GLU A 173 -21.72 1.77 5.99
N VAL A 174 -21.52 0.53 5.52
CA VAL A 174 -21.02 0.22 4.19
C VAL A 174 -22.01 -0.70 3.49
N ALA A 175 -22.58 -0.24 2.41
CA ALA A 175 -23.56 -1.00 1.64
C ALA A 175 -24.81 -1.41 2.45
N GLY A 176 -25.18 -0.65 3.49
CA GLY A 176 -26.30 -0.92 4.39
C GLY A 176 -25.98 -1.86 5.55
N GLU A 177 -24.69 -2.16 5.77
CA GLU A 177 -24.22 -3.04 6.84
C GLU A 177 -23.18 -2.33 7.71
N PRO A 178 -23.18 -2.54 9.04
CA PRO A 178 -22.14 -1.99 9.92
C PRO A 178 -20.83 -2.78 9.72
N VAL A 179 -19.77 -2.07 9.40
CA VAL A 179 -18.40 -2.61 9.24
C VAL A 179 -17.48 -1.91 10.21
N GLU A 180 -16.74 -2.68 10.98
CA GLU A 180 -15.72 -2.16 11.89
C GLU A 180 -14.37 -2.04 11.20
N PHE A 181 -13.67 -0.99 11.56
CA PHE A 181 -12.31 -0.71 11.12
C PHE A 181 -11.40 -0.53 12.32
N VAL A 182 -10.23 -1.15 12.26
CA VAL A 182 -9.15 -1.02 13.25
C VAL A 182 -7.92 -0.54 12.52
N GLY A 183 -7.48 0.69 12.78
CA GLY A 183 -6.32 1.26 12.15
C GLY A 183 -5.21 1.62 13.13
N VAL A 184 -3.98 1.65 12.63
CA VAL A 184 -2.81 2.13 13.36
C VAL A 184 -2.09 3.20 12.56
N ASP A 185 -1.34 4.08 13.26
CA ASP A 185 -0.35 4.96 12.65
C ASP A 185 0.81 4.13 12.07
N ASP A 186 1.71 4.74 11.34
CA ASP A 186 2.72 4.06 10.54
C ASP A 186 3.68 3.18 11.36
N PRO A 187 3.62 1.85 11.19
CA PRO A 187 4.54 0.93 11.84
C PRO A 187 5.99 1.08 11.38
N HIS A 188 6.25 1.68 10.21
CA HIS A 188 7.58 1.92 9.70
C HIS A 188 8.31 3.03 10.47
N LEU A 189 7.53 3.94 11.07
CA LEU A 189 8.01 5.00 11.96
C LEU A 189 7.92 4.64 13.45
N ASP A 190 7.58 3.38 13.78
CA ASP A 190 7.27 2.93 15.16
C ASP A 190 6.21 3.80 15.85
N ARG A 191 5.20 4.27 15.09
CA ARG A 191 4.09 5.09 15.58
C ARG A 191 2.82 4.30 15.83
N ASP A 192 2.80 3.03 15.49
CA ASP A 192 1.70 2.10 15.66
C ASP A 192 1.44 1.80 17.14
N ARG A 193 0.54 2.56 17.74
CA ARG A 193 0.10 2.40 19.13
C ARG A 193 -1.09 1.43 19.17
N TYR A 194 -0.79 0.15 18.89
CA TYR A 194 -1.83 -0.87 18.89
C TYR A 194 -2.52 -1.02 20.25
N ASP A 195 -1.84 -0.68 21.33
CA ASP A 195 -2.37 -0.64 22.68
C ASP A 195 -3.62 0.26 22.82
N LEU A 196 -3.76 1.29 21.98
CA LEU A 196 -4.92 2.19 21.98
C LEU A 196 -6.16 1.61 21.27
N VAL A 197 -5.95 0.61 20.42
CA VAL A 197 -7.02 0.02 19.59
C VAL A 197 -7.18 -1.48 19.81
N ALA A 198 -6.40 -2.06 20.73
CA ALA A 198 -6.48 -3.48 21.08
C ALA A 198 -7.85 -3.83 21.65
N GLY A 199 -8.32 -5.02 21.33
CA GLY A 199 -9.57 -5.55 21.84
C GLY A 199 -10.33 -6.36 20.79
N PRO A 200 -11.27 -7.22 21.21
CA PRO A 200 -11.99 -8.09 20.31
C PRO A 200 -12.79 -7.30 19.28
N ALA A 201 -13.01 -7.93 18.13
CA ALA A 201 -13.93 -7.44 17.12
C ALA A 201 -15.32 -7.18 17.70
N GLU A 202 -15.98 -6.11 17.26
CA GLU A 202 -17.33 -5.76 17.69
C GLU A 202 -18.34 -6.83 17.21
N PRO A 203 -19.05 -7.52 18.12
CA PRO A 203 -19.92 -8.64 17.74
C PRO A 203 -21.12 -8.27 16.86
N SER A 204 -21.53 -7.00 16.87
CA SER A 204 -22.72 -6.51 16.13
C SER A 204 -22.43 -6.09 14.69
N VAL A 205 -21.18 -6.16 14.23
CA VAL A 205 -20.80 -5.76 12.87
C VAL A 205 -20.75 -6.94 11.90
N LEU A 206 -20.85 -6.65 10.61
CA LEU A 206 -20.78 -7.65 9.56
C LEU A 206 -19.35 -8.30 9.50
N LEU A 207 -18.33 -7.47 9.61
CA LEU A 207 -16.92 -7.89 9.67
C LEU A 207 -16.03 -6.78 10.22
N THR A 208 -14.83 -7.14 10.65
CA THR A 208 -13.79 -6.20 11.06
C THR A 208 -12.65 -6.19 10.05
N ILE A 209 -12.28 -4.98 9.60
CA ILE A 209 -11.18 -4.72 8.64
C ILE A 209 -10.04 -4.03 9.38
N GLY A 210 -8.87 -4.66 9.39
CA GLY A 210 -7.62 -4.05 9.85
C GLY A 210 -6.97 -3.22 8.74
N VAL A 211 -6.58 -1.99 9.03
CA VAL A 211 -5.96 -1.06 8.08
C VAL A 211 -4.63 -0.58 8.64
N THR A 212 -3.56 -0.74 7.88
CA THR A 212 -2.21 -0.28 8.26
C THR A 212 -1.47 0.22 7.03
N HIS A 213 -0.57 1.20 7.20
CA HIS A 213 0.30 1.60 6.09
C HIS A 213 1.26 0.46 5.76
N ALA A 214 2.16 0.14 6.67
CA ALA A 214 3.19 -0.88 6.46
C ALA A 214 2.77 -2.23 7.08
N PRO A 215 2.83 -3.34 6.31
CA PRO A 215 2.38 -4.66 6.75
C PRO A 215 3.41 -5.36 7.64
N TYR A 216 3.80 -4.75 8.76
CA TYR A 216 4.65 -5.41 9.76
C TYR A 216 3.92 -6.57 10.43
N GLN A 217 4.60 -7.71 10.59
CA GLN A 217 4.00 -8.93 11.13
C GLN A 217 3.38 -8.71 12.51
N ARG A 218 4.05 -7.90 13.39
CA ARG A 218 3.52 -7.57 14.72
C ARG A 218 2.12 -6.94 14.67
N THR A 219 1.90 -6.05 13.72
CA THR A 219 0.63 -5.34 13.54
C THR A 219 -0.43 -6.26 12.93
N LEU A 220 -0.08 -6.99 11.87
CA LEU A 220 -0.97 -7.96 11.23
C LEU A 220 -1.40 -9.05 12.20
N ASP A 221 -0.46 -9.57 13.00
CA ASP A 221 -0.72 -10.59 14.04
C ASP A 221 -1.67 -10.08 15.12
N ALA A 222 -1.47 -8.84 15.58
CA ALA A 222 -2.31 -8.24 16.60
C ALA A 222 -3.75 -8.04 16.11
N MET A 223 -3.92 -7.42 14.95
CA MET A 223 -5.25 -7.23 14.32
C MET A 223 -5.98 -8.56 14.09
N THR A 224 -5.25 -9.60 13.64
CA THR A 224 -5.86 -10.91 13.41
C THR A 224 -6.27 -11.60 14.70
N ARG A 225 -5.46 -11.51 15.78
CA ARG A 225 -5.83 -12.06 17.10
C ARG A 225 -7.09 -11.41 17.67
N ASP A 226 -7.28 -10.13 17.40
CA ASP A 226 -8.45 -9.36 17.83
C ASP A 226 -9.69 -9.55 16.93
N GLY A 227 -9.57 -10.37 15.87
CA GLY A 227 -10.71 -10.79 15.05
C GLY A 227 -10.86 -10.09 13.72
N ALA A 228 -9.89 -9.28 13.28
CA ALA A 228 -9.93 -8.74 11.92
C ALA A 228 -9.89 -9.87 10.88
N SER A 229 -10.91 -9.96 10.05
CA SER A 229 -11.04 -10.97 8.99
C SER A 229 -10.47 -10.53 7.64
N VAL A 230 -10.29 -9.24 7.46
CA VAL A 230 -9.61 -8.61 6.30
C VAL A 230 -8.55 -7.66 6.81
N LEU A 231 -7.37 -7.69 6.19
CA LEU A 231 -6.25 -6.79 6.45
C LEU A 231 -5.88 -6.08 5.14
N ILE A 232 -5.72 -4.76 5.18
CA ILE A 232 -5.43 -3.93 4.01
C ILE A 232 -4.18 -3.10 4.31
N ALA A 233 -3.16 -3.20 3.43
CA ALA A 233 -1.87 -2.53 3.61
C ALA A 233 -1.22 -2.07 2.30
N GLY A 234 -0.25 -1.16 2.41
CA GLY A 234 0.55 -0.62 1.30
C GLY A 234 2.05 -0.73 1.54
N HIS A 235 2.78 0.41 1.43
CA HIS A 235 4.19 0.60 1.78
C HIS A 235 5.23 -0.14 0.94
N THR A 236 4.97 -1.38 0.57
CA THR A 236 5.97 -2.28 -0.06
C THR A 236 6.29 -1.90 -1.50
N HIS A 237 5.47 -1.06 -2.12
CA HIS A 237 5.50 -0.76 -3.56
C HIS A 237 5.54 -2.01 -4.44
N GLY A 238 5.14 -3.18 -3.90
CA GLY A 238 5.24 -4.47 -4.57
C GLY A 238 6.68 -4.89 -4.88
N GLY A 239 7.66 -4.35 -4.12
CA GLY A 239 9.09 -4.49 -4.37
C GLY A 239 9.63 -3.49 -5.39
N GLN A 240 8.80 -2.67 -6.01
CA GLN A 240 9.08 -1.57 -6.96
C GLN A 240 9.92 -1.98 -8.20
N ILE A 241 11.04 -2.70 -7.99
CA ILE A 241 11.88 -3.30 -9.05
C ILE A 241 11.89 -4.80 -8.82
N CYS A 242 11.20 -5.53 -9.68
CA CYS A 242 11.06 -6.98 -9.59
C CYS A 242 11.88 -7.68 -10.67
N VAL A 243 12.33 -8.89 -10.37
CA VAL A 243 12.91 -9.79 -11.39
C VAL A 243 11.73 -10.44 -12.14
N PRO A 244 11.67 -10.34 -13.47
CA PRO A 244 10.64 -11.01 -14.26
C PRO A 244 10.54 -12.50 -13.91
N PHE A 245 9.31 -12.99 -13.73
CA PHE A 245 8.97 -14.37 -13.35
C PHE A 245 9.40 -14.80 -11.93
N HIS A 246 10.25 -14.05 -11.23
CA HIS A 246 10.66 -14.33 -9.84
C HIS A 246 9.88 -13.45 -8.84
N GLY A 247 9.67 -12.17 -9.17
CA GLY A 247 8.99 -11.22 -8.29
C GLY A 247 9.97 -10.31 -7.54
N ALA A 248 9.54 -9.80 -6.38
CA ALA A 248 10.31 -8.89 -5.56
C ALA A 248 11.50 -9.60 -4.88
N LEU A 249 12.63 -8.91 -4.81
CA LEU A 249 13.81 -9.39 -4.08
C LEU A 249 13.84 -8.93 -2.62
N VAL A 250 13.25 -7.77 -2.35
CA VAL A 250 13.22 -7.14 -1.03
C VAL A 250 11.85 -6.56 -0.74
N THR A 251 11.50 -6.50 0.53
CA THR A 251 10.41 -5.71 1.09
C THR A 251 11.03 -4.63 1.96
N ASN A 252 10.35 -3.51 2.11
CA ASN A 252 10.80 -2.46 3.02
C ASN A 252 10.23 -2.65 4.44
N CYS A 253 9.91 -3.88 4.81
CA CYS A 253 9.38 -4.32 6.11
C CYS A 253 9.77 -5.78 6.38
N ASP A 254 9.24 -6.40 7.43
CA ASP A 254 9.52 -7.79 7.82
C ASP A 254 8.59 -8.82 7.14
N LEU A 255 7.76 -8.37 6.18
CA LEU A 255 6.89 -9.26 5.41
C LEU A 255 7.69 -10.07 4.38
N ASP A 256 7.29 -11.31 4.17
CA ASP A 256 7.89 -12.17 3.14
C ASP A 256 7.70 -11.60 1.72
N PRO A 257 8.74 -11.59 0.86
CA PRO A 257 8.64 -11.08 -0.51
C PRO A 257 7.54 -11.70 -1.37
N SER A 258 7.09 -12.92 -1.09
CA SER A 258 5.97 -13.55 -1.80
C SER A 258 4.61 -12.90 -1.51
N ARG A 259 4.51 -12.08 -0.46
CA ARG A 259 3.30 -11.40 -0.01
C ARG A 259 3.31 -9.89 -0.26
N VAL A 260 4.33 -9.38 -0.93
CA VAL A 260 4.56 -7.93 -1.09
C VAL A 260 3.50 -7.21 -1.92
N LYS A 261 2.62 -7.93 -2.61
CA LYS A 261 1.47 -7.39 -3.33
C LYS A 261 0.41 -8.44 -3.61
N GLY A 262 -0.84 -7.97 -3.74
CA GLY A 262 -1.99 -8.81 -4.05
C GLY A 262 -2.57 -9.47 -2.80
N VAL A 263 -3.44 -10.46 -3.03
CA VAL A 263 -4.22 -11.10 -1.98
C VAL A 263 -3.55 -12.39 -1.51
N SER A 264 -3.45 -12.55 -0.20
CA SER A 264 -2.94 -13.75 0.47
C SER A 264 -3.75 -14.03 1.75
N ARG A 265 -3.41 -15.11 2.46
CA ARG A 265 -4.00 -15.43 3.77
C ARG A 265 -2.98 -15.12 4.87
N TRP A 266 -3.44 -14.55 5.98
CA TRP A 266 -2.62 -14.22 7.13
C TRP A 266 -3.18 -14.84 8.42
N TRP A 267 -2.29 -15.29 9.28
CA TRP A 267 -2.60 -15.78 10.63
C TRP A 267 -1.42 -15.48 11.56
N PRO A 268 -1.61 -15.36 12.87
CA PRO A 268 -0.52 -15.09 13.80
C PRO A 268 0.60 -16.14 13.68
N GLY A 269 1.81 -15.63 13.42
CA GLY A 269 2.98 -16.49 13.18
C GLY A 269 3.08 -17.11 11.79
N ALA A 270 2.30 -16.62 10.81
CA ALA A 270 2.39 -17.04 9.40
C ALA A 270 3.81 -16.91 8.84
N GLY A 271 4.52 -15.83 9.20
CA GLY A 271 5.90 -15.61 8.76
C GLY A 271 6.08 -15.81 7.25
N ARG A 272 6.96 -16.73 6.87
CA ARG A 272 7.23 -17.12 5.47
C ARG A 272 6.37 -18.28 4.97
N GLN A 273 5.43 -18.77 5.76
CA GLN A 273 4.59 -19.89 5.36
C GLN A 273 3.69 -19.50 4.17
N HIS A 274 3.56 -20.40 3.22
CA HIS A 274 2.76 -20.16 2.03
C HIS A 274 1.25 -20.10 2.36
N SER A 275 0.49 -19.20 1.73
CA SER A 275 -0.95 -18.99 1.94
C SER A 275 -1.80 -20.27 1.83
N ARG A 276 -1.36 -21.27 1.07
CA ARG A 276 -2.06 -22.58 0.95
C ARG A 276 -2.07 -23.38 2.28
N LEU A 277 -1.20 -23.03 3.22
CA LEU A 277 -1.14 -23.65 4.55
C LEU A 277 -2.00 -22.89 5.57
N ALA A 278 -2.74 -21.88 5.14
CA ALA A 278 -3.56 -21.07 6.03
C ALA A 278 -4.65 -21.91 6.70
N PRO A 279 -4.83 -21.77 8.02
CA PRO A 279 -5.96 -22.36 8.71
C PRO A 279 -7.29 -21.75 8.20
N PRO A 280 -8.43 -22.42 8.39
CA PRO A 280 -9.73 -21.95 7.88
C PRO A 280 -10.11 -20.54 8.34
N ASP A 281 -9.76 -20.19 9.57
CA ASP A 281 -10.02 -18.91 10.24
C ASP A 281 -8.98 -17.81 9.95
N ALA A 282 -7.95 -18.10 9.13
CA ALA A 282 -6.96 -17.10 8.74
C ALA A 282 -7.63 -15.88 8.09
N ALA A 283 -7.14 -14.69 8.39
CA ALA A 283 -7.58 -13.45 7.75
C ALA A 283 -7.17 -13.39 6.26
N TRP A 284 -7.88 -12.61 5.48
CA TRP A 284 -7.47 -12.20 4.15
C TRP A 284 -6.56 -10.97 4.25
N LEU A 285 -5.40 -11.03 3.61
CA LEU A 285 -4.46 -9.91 3.54
C LEU A 285 -4.37 -9.43 2.10
N GLU A 286 -4.63 -8.15 1.88
CA GLU A 286 -4.33 -7.44 0.64
C GLU A 286 -3.19 -6.45 0.88
N VAL A 287 -2.17 -6.53 0.04
CA VAL A 287 -1.07 -5.58 0.02
C VAL A 287 -1.01 -4.93 -1.36
N SER A 288 -1.11 -3.61 -1.43
CA SER A 288 -1.05 -2.86 -2.68
C SER A 288 0.39 -2.61 -3.10
N ALA A 289 0.65 -2.68 -4.42
CA ALA A 289 1.91 -2.18 -4.96
C ALA A 289 1.94 -0.64 -5.09
N GLY A 290 0.86 0.04 -4.73
CA GLY A 290 0.78 1.50 -4.72
C GLY A 290 0.85 2.16 -6.10
N LEU A 291 0.51 3.44 -6.14
CA LEU A 291 0.40 4.24 -7.37
C LEU A 291 1.61 5.13 -7.65
N GLY A 292 2.46 5.34 -6.66
CA GLY A 292 3.59 6.25 -6.74
C GLY A 292 4.95 5.59 -6.65
N THR A 293 5.94 6.43 -6.59
CA THR A 293 7.34 6.12 -6.29
C THR A 293 7.91 7.30 -5.54
N SER A 294 8.92 7.09 -4.72
CA SER A 294 9.73 8.22 -4.25
C SER A 294 10.23 9.06 -5.44
N PRO A 295 10.24 10.39 -5.37
CA PRO A 295 10.82 11.25 -6.39
C PRO A 295 12.32 11.00 -6.61
N TYR A 296 13.02 10.45 -5.61
CA TYR A 296 14.44 10.10 -5.67
C TYR A 296 14.72 8.69 -6.20
N ALA A 297 13.69 7.84 -6.30
CA ALA A 297 13.76 6.51 -6.91
C ALA A 297 12.60 6.31 -7.90
N PRO A 298 12.53 7.14 -8.99
CA PRO A 298 11.35 7.19 -9.85
C PRO A 298 11.35 6.09 -10.92
N VAL A 299 11.57 4.85 -10.50
CA VAL A 299 11.68 3.68 -11.39
C VAL A 299 10.75 2.58 -10.91
N ARG A 300 10.00 1.96 -11.83
CA ARG A 300 9.30 0.69 -11.61
C ARG A 300 9.67 -0.28 -12.72
N PHE A 301 9.98 -1.53 -12.36
CA PHE A 301 10.30 -2.56 -13.35
C PHE A 301 9.66 -3.89 -12.98
N ALA A 302 8.92 -4.48 -13.92
CA ALA A 302 8.09 -5.67 -13.73
C ALA A 302 7.12 -5.55 -12.52
N CYS A 303 6.74 -4.29 -12.18
CA CYS A 303 5.89 -3.94 -11.06
C CYS A 303 5.11 -2.65 -11.34
N ARG A 304 4.06 -2.75 -12.16
CA ARG A 304 3.24 -1.60 -12.56
C ARG A 304 2.55 -0.97 -11.34
N PRO A 305 2.40 0.37 -11.32
CA PRO A 305 1.61 1.04 -10.29
C PRO A 305 0.14 0.62 -10.38
N GLU A 306 -0.49 0.40 -9.22
CA GLU A 306 -1.84 -0.16 -9.17
C GLU A 306 -2.72 0.47 -8.10
N ALA A 307 -4.03 0.47 -8.37
CA ALA A 307 -5.09 0.49 -7.37
C ALA A 307 -5.79 -0.85 -7.39
N THR A 308 -6.39 -1.25 -6.28
CA THR A 308 -7.10 -2.52 -6.17
C THR A 308 -8.59 -2.29 -5.92
N LEU A 309 -9.46 -2.91 -6.72
CA LEU A 309 -10.87 -3.06 -6.43
C LEU A 309 -11.06 -4.47 -5.85
N LEU A 310 -11.25 -4.53 -4.53
CA LEU A 310 -11.58 -5.75 -3.82
C LEU A 310 -13.10 -5.96 -3.88
N THR A 311 -13.50 -7.20 -4.13
CA THR A 311 -14.89 -7.63 -3.94
C THR A 311 -14.91 -8.57 -2.75
N LEU A 312 -15.47 -8.12 -1.64
CA LEU A 312 -15.76 -8.97 -0.50
C LEU A 312 -17.01 -9.75 -0.83
N GLU A 313 -16.89 -11.07 -0.93
CA GLU A 313 -17.96 -11.96 -1.41
C GLU A 313 -18.48 -12.84 -0.28
N PRO A 314 -19.73 -13.31 -0.35
CA PRO A 314 -20.22 -14.36 0.54
C PRO A 314 -19.37 -15.63 0.43
N SER A 315 -19.08 -16.24 1.57
CA SER A 315 -18.47 -17.57 1.64
C SER A 315 -19.35 -18.63 0.97
N ARG A 316 -18.75 -19.54 0.24
CA ARG A 316 -19.47 -20.65 -0.44
C ARG A 316 -20.04 -21.67 0.54
#